data_00d63486b3c4718e589385ba634c29d6
#
_entry.id   00d63486b3c4718e589385ba634c29d6
#
_cell.length_a   1.000
_cell.length_b   1.000
_cell.length_c   1.000
_cell.angle_alpha   90.00
_cell.angle_beta   90.00
_cell.angle_gamma   90.00
#
_symmetry.space_group_name_H-M   'P 1'
#
loop_
_entity.id
_entity.type
_entity.pdbx_description
1 polymer ?
#
loop_
_entity_poly.entity_id
_entity_poly.type
_entity_poly.pdbx_seq_one_letter_code
_entity_poly.pdbx_strand_id
1 'polypeptide(L)'
;ENIEANFGFHKAKNLKKNINQTNFDEEEKNNFLKGAKIAYETVITTFASGNLKNIKFLLDKKVFDQFNEAIKERKENGHIFETTFIGINSASIKEHRKVNNTLEVTVDFVSEIISCLKDKNHKILSGDPEKVKKVFDTWKFSKDVRSKNPAWLLINTQI
;
A
#
# COMPACT_ATOMS: atom_id res chain seq x y z
N GLU A 1 23.20 -19.77 36.28
CA GLU A 1 22.74 -19.21 35.04
C GLU A 1 23.88 -18.68 34.25
N ASN A 2 23.97 -19.18 33.08
CA ASN A 2 25.18 -19.02 32.34
C ASN A 2 25.26 -17.66 31.63
N ILE A 3 26.44 -17.15 31.59
CA ILE A 3 26.81 -15.89 30.97
C ILE A 3 26.40 -15.85 29.49
N GLU A 4 26.35 -16.99 28.82
CA GLU A 4 25.97 -17.11 27.40
C GLU A 4 24.50 -16.76 27.17
N ALA A 5 23.60 -17.19 28.04
CA ALA A 5 22.18 -16.87 27.91
C ALA A 5 21.94 -15.37 28.12
N ASN A 6 22.65 -14.77 29.07
CA ASN A 6 22.58 -13.32 29.31
C ASN A 6 23.17 -12.52 28.15
N PHE A 7 24.27 -12.99 27.58
CA PHE A 7 24.88 -12.34 26.42
C PHE A 7 23.97 -12.40 25.20
N GLY A 8 23.35 -13.56 24.92
CA GLY A 8 22.39 -13.70 23.84
C GLY A 8 21.17 -12.81 24.01
N PHE A 9 20.67 -12.70 25.25
CA PHE A 9 19.54 -11.82 25.57
C PHE A 9 19.87 -10.34 25.35
N HIS A 10 21.06 -9.89 25.76
CA HIS A 10 21.49 -8.51 25.52
C HIS A 10 21.67 -8.21 24.03
N LYS A 11 22.21 -9.15 23.27
CA LYS A 11 22.39 -8.99 21.83
C LYS A 11 21.05 -8.89 21.11
N ALA A 12 20.08 -9.71 21.48
CA ALA A 12 18.72 -9.67 20.93
C ALA A 12 18.01 -8.37 21.31
N LYS A 13 18.19 -7.90 22.55
CA LYS A 13 17.62 -6.65 23.03
C LYS A 13 18.21 -5.43 22.30
N ASN A 14 19.51 -5.45 22.05
CA ASN A 14 20.18 -4.39 21.29
C ASN A 14 19.74 -4.38 19.83
N LEU A 15 19.54 -5.56 19.22
CA LEU A 15 18.99 -5.68 17.86
C LEU A 15 17.57 -5.13 17.79
N LYS A 16 16.70 -5.44 18.76
CA LYS A 16 15.36 -4.87 18.86
C LYS A 16 15.41 -3.35 19.04
N LYS A 17 16.34 -2.87 19.86
CA LYS A 17 16.52 -1.45 20.10
C LYS A 17 16.98 -0.72 18.84
N ASN A 18 17.87 -1.34 18.05
CA ASN A 18 18.34 -0.79 16.78
C ASN A 18 17.25 -0.82 15.68
N ILE A 19 16.39 -1.84 15.70
CA ILE A 19 15.24 -1.94 14.79
C ILE A 19 14.20 -0.86 15.13
N ASN A 20 13.99 -0.58 16.43
CA ASN A 20 13.05 0.42 16.90
C ASN A 20 13.60 1.85 16.85
N GLN A 21 14.92 2.01 16.75
CA GLN A 21 15.58 3.29 16.57
C GLN A 21 15.68 3.69 15.10
N THR A 22 14.58 3.58 14.40
CA THR A 22 14.47 4.26 13.12
C THR A 22 14.30 5.73 13.43
N ASN A 23 15.00 6.61 12.71
CA ASN A 23 14.79 8.04 12.79
C ASN A 23 13.41 8.45 12.23
N PHE A 24 12.46 7.53 12.29
CA PHE A 24 11.10 7.72 11.79
C PHE A 24 10.28 8.38 12.90
N ASP A 25 10.49 9.67 13.06
CA ASP A 25 9.84 10.50 14.07
C ASP A 25 8.43 10.91 13.65
N GLU A 26 7.74 11.65 14.49
CA GLU A 26 6.35 12.08 14.23
C GLU A 26 6.23 12.96 12.98
N GLU A 27 7.21 13.83 12.72
CA GLU A 27 7.20 14.67 11.53
C GLU A 27 7.35 13.82 10.27
N GLU A 28 8.27 12.88 10.26
CA GLU A 28 8.46 11.96 9.13
C GLU A 28 7.24 11.08 8.91
N LYS A 29 6.61 10.58 9.99
CA LYS A 29 5.38 9.81 9.93
C LYS A 29 4.24 10.62 9.30
N ASN A 30 4.09 11.88 9.69
CA ASN A 30 3.06 12.75 9.14
C ASN A 30 3.30 13.04 7.66
N ASN A 31 4.54 13.30 7.27
CA ASN A 31 4.91 13.50 5.88
C ASN A 31 4.69 12.24 5.04
N PHE A 32 5.07 11.09 5.59
CA PHE A 32 4.82 9.79 4.97
C PHE A 32 3.32 9.57 4.73
N LEU A 33 2.48 9.79 5.75
CA LEU A 33 1.02 9.58 5.62
C LEU A 33 0.39 10.48 4.58
N LYS A 34 0.84 11.72 4.45
CA LYS A 34 0.38 12.62 3.38
C LYS A 34 0.67 12.02 2.00
N GLY A 35 1.91 11.54 1.80
CA GLY A 35 2.30 10.89 0.56
C GLY A 35 1.57 9.58 0.33
N ALA A 36 1.39 8.77 1.37
CA ALA A 36 0.69 7.49 1.30
C ALA A 36 -0.79 7.67 0.89
N LYS A 37 -1.45 8.69 1.40
CA LYS A 37 -2.83 9.01 1.01
C LYS A 37 -2.94 9.37 -0.47
N ILE A 38 -2.00 10.18 -0.96
CA ILE A 38 -1.94 10.55 -2.39
C ILE A 38 -1.68 9.30 -3.23
N ALA A 39 -0.73 8.46 -2.82
CA ALA A 39 -0.41 7.23 -3.52
C ALA A 39 -1.62 6.28 -3.55
N TYR A 40 -2.34 6.14 -2.43
CA TYR A 40 -3.53 5.30 -2.33
C TYR A 40 -4.60 5.71 -3.35
N GLU A 41 -4.99 6.98 -3.35
CA GLU A 41 -5.97 7.51 -4.29
C GLU A 41 -5.49 7.32 -5.75
N THR A 42 -4.24 7.64 -6.01
CA THR A 42 -3.64 7.52 -7.34
C THR A 42 -3.67 6.08 -7.83
N VAL A 43 -3.31 5.13 -6.98
CA VAL A 43 -3.30 3.70 -7.33
C VAL A 43 -4.74 3.19 -7.58
N ILE A 44 -5.67 3.51 -6.69
CA ILE A 44 -7.08 3.08 -6.84
C ILE A 44 -7.68 3.60 -8.15
N THR A 45 -7.51 4.88 -8.44
CA THR A 45 -8.08 5.50 -9.65
C THR A 45 -7.38 5.02 -10.93
N THR A 46 -6.07 4.84 -10.87
CA THR A 46 -5.29 4.36 -12.02
C THR A 46 -5.59 2.89 -12.32
N PHE A 47 -5.72 2.05 -11.29
CA PHE A 47 -6.11 0.65 -11.44
C PHE A 47 -7.50 0.55 -12.10
N ALA A 48 -8.44 1.39 -11.68
CA ALA A 48 -9.77 1.43 -12.29
C ALA A 48 -9.71 1.81 -13.76
N SER A 49 -8.85 2.77 -14.12
CA SER A 49 -8.69 3.20 -15.53
C SER A 49 -8.09 2.12 -16.43
N GLY A 50 -7.36 1.17 -15.86
CA GLY A 50 -6.76 0.08 -16.60
C GLY A 50 -5.40 0.38 -17.23
N ASN A 51 -4.77 1.51 -16.91
CA ASN A 51 -3.46 1.87 -17.44
C ASN A 51 -2.50 2.24 -16.32
N LEU A 52 -1.59 1.33 -15.99
CA LEU A 52 -0.62 1.48 -14.90
C LEU A 52 0.67 2.20 -15.30
N LYS A 53 0.81 2.57 -16.58
CA LYS A 53 2.07 3.09 -17.12
C LYS A 53 2.60 4.29 -16.34
N ASN A 54 1.72 5.21 -15.96
CA ASN A 54 2.10 6.45 -15.30
C ASN A 54 2.45 6.29 -13.82
N ILE A 55 2.11 5.15 -13.21
CA ILE A 55 2.40 4.88 -11.79
C ILE A 55 3.37 3.74 -11.56
N LYS A 56 4.00 3.25 -12.62
CA LYS A 56 4.97 2.15 -12.53
C LYS A 56 6.07 2.42 -11.50
N PHE A 57 6.48 3.68 -11.35
CA PHE A 57 7.50 4.10 -10.38
C PHE A 57 7.05 4.03 -8.92
N LEU A 58 5.74 3.94 -8.66
CA LEU A 58 5.18 3.81 -7.31
C LEU A 58 5.05 2.37 -6.85
N LEU A 59 5.17 1.42 -7.76
CA LEU A 59 4.88 0.01 -7.51
C LEU A 59 6.16 -0.82 -7.64
N ASP A 60 6.39 -1.75 -6.72
CA ASP A 60 7.43 -2.73 -6.97
C ASP A 60 6.96 -3.70 -8.06
N LYS A 61 7.90 -4.51 -8.56
CA LYS A 61 7.61 -5.42 -9.67
C LYS A 61 6.47 -6.40 -9.35
N LYS A 62 6.45 -6.93 -8.14
CA LYS A 62 5.43 -7.89 -7.71
C LYS A 62 4.03 -7.28 -7.74
N VAL A 63 3.88 -6.10 -7.16
CA VAL A 63 2.59 -5.39 -7.15
C VAL A 63 2.18 -4.98 -8.55
N PHE A 64 3.11 -4.46 -9.33
CA PHE A 64 2.86 -4.10 -10.73
C PHE A 64 2.35 -5.30 -11.53
N ASP A 65 3.02 -6.45 -11.42
CA ASP A 65 2.64 -7.65 -12.15
C ASP A 65 1.25 -8.16 -11.74
N GLN A 66 0.94 -8.13 -10.43
CA GLN A 66 -0.37 -8.52 -9.90
C GLN A 66 -1.49 -7.63 -10.44
N PHE A 67 -1.29 -6.32 -10.41
CA PHE A 67 -2.28 -5.37 -10.92
C PHE A 67 -2.44 -5.47 -12.43
N ASN A 68 -1.34 -5.62 -13.13
CA ASN A 68 -1.35 -5.73 -14.59
C ASN A 68 -2.07 -6.99 -15.05
N GLU A 69 -1.87 -8.11 -14.34
CA GLU A 69 -2.57 -9.37 -14.61
C GLU A 69 -4.08 -9.23 -14.39
N ALA A 70 -4.48 -8.59 -13.30
CA ALA A 70 -5.88 -8.34 -13.00
C ALA A 70 -6.56 -7.46 -14.06
N ILE A 71 -5.86 -6.43 -14.52
CA ILE A 71 -6.35 -5.55 -15.59
C ILE A 71 -6.49 -6.32 -16.90
N LYS A 72 -5.49 -7.12 -17.23
CA LYS A 72 -5.48 -7.95 -18.44
C LYS A 72 -6.67 -8.91 -18.45
N GLU A 73 -6.88 -9.64 -17.36
CA GLU A 73 -7.99 -10.58 -17.20
C GLU A 73 -9.33 -9.88 -17.37
N ARG A 74 -9.48 -8.72 -16.74
CA ARG A 74 -10.69 -7.89 -16.86
C ARG A 74 -10.99 -7.51 -18.30
N LYS A 75 -9.96 -7.07 -19.03
CA LYS A 75 -10.08 -6.70 -20.46
C LYS A 75 -10.42 -7.90 -21.34
N GLU A 76 -9.76 -9.04 -21.12
CA GLU A 76 -10.03 -10.28 -21.87
C GLU A 76 -11.46 -10.76 -21.70
N ASN A 77 -12.04 -10.56 -20.52
CA ASN A 77 -13.43 -10.92 -20.23
C ASN A 77 -14.43 -9.86 -20.72
N GLY A 78 -13.95 -8.76 -21.30
CA GLY A 78 -14.80 -7.65 -21.72
C GLY A 78 -15.46 -6.90 -20.57
N HIS A 79 -14.90 -7.02 -19.39
CA HIS A 79 -15.43 -6.36 -18.19
C HIS A 79 -15.03 -4.91 -18.13
N ILE A 80 -15.96 -4.05 -17.70
CA ILE A 80 -15.76 -2.62 -17.49
C ILE A 80 -15.84 -2.37 -15.98
N PHE A 81 -14.76 -1.85 -15.42
CA PHE A 81 -14.70 -1.50 -14.01
C PHE A 81 -14.82 0.01 -13.87
N GLU A 82 -15.89 0.45 -13.24
CA GLU A 82 -16.16 1.87 -12.98
C GLU A 82 -15.96 2.16 -11.51
N THR A 83 -15.16 3.16 -11.19
CA THR A 83 -14.89 3.57 -9.80
C THR A 83 -14.87 5.08 -9.70
N THR A 84 -15.63 5.60 -8.75
CA THR A 84 -15.53 7.00 -8.31
C THR A 84 -14.95 7.01 -6.92
N PHE A 85 -13.82 7.65 -6.77
CA PHE A 85 -13.16 7.79 -5.46
C PHE A 85 -13.78 8.98 -4.73
N ILE A 86 -14.34 8.72 -3.55
CA ILE A 86 -15.00 9.76 -2.73
C ILE A 86 -13.98 10.40 -1.79
N GLY A 87 -13.25 9.59 -1.02
CA GLY A 87 -12.24 10.11 -0.12
C GLY A 87 -11.69 9.08 0.84
N ILE A 88 -10.67 9.47 1.57
CA ILE A 88 -10.06 8.67 2.63
C ILE A 88 -10.62 9.15 3.98
N ASN A 89 -11.29 8.24 4.70
CA ASN A 89 -11.81 8.52 6.02
C ASN A 89 -10.71 8.52 7.07
N SER A 90 -9.78 7.57 6.94
CA SER A 90 -8.63 7.49 7.84
C SER A 90 -7.47 6.75 7.17
N ALA A 91 -6.27 7.13 7.57
CA ALA A 91 -5.04 6.42 7.24
C ALA A 91 -4.17 6.44 8.49
N SER A 92 -3.77 5.25 8.94
CA SER A 92 -2.96 5.12 10.16
C SER A 92 -1.84 4.12 9.96
N ILE A 93 -0.68 4.41 10.54
CA ILE A 93 0.45 3.50 10.53
C ILE A 93 0.16 2.37 11.52
N LYS A 94 0.03 1.16 11.00
CA LYS A 94 -0.16 -0.05 11.79
C LYS A 94 1.13 -0.50 12.44
N GLU A 95 2.21 -0.52 11.65
CA GLU A 95 3.54 -0.87 12.10
C GLU A 95 4.59 -0.30 11.16
N HIS A 96 5.80 -0.17 11.65
CA HIS A 96 6.96 0.15 10.84
C HIS A 96 8.18 -0.59 11.37
N ARG A 97 9.08 -0.94 10.46
CA ARG A 97 10.33 -1.61 10.83
C ARG A 97 11.42 -1.27 9.82
N LYS A 98 12.66 -1.31 10.30
CA LYS A 98 13.83 -1.19 9.44
C LYS A 98 14.45 -2.57 9.29
N VAL A 99 14.58 -3.03 8.06
CA VAL A 99 15.23 -4.29 7.71
C VAL A 99 16.42 -3.94 6.84
N ASN A 100 17.64 -4.11 7.39
CA ASN A 100 18.87 -3.64 6.76
C ASN A 100 18.79 -2.13 6.48
N ASN A 101 18.83 -1.72 5.22
CA ASN A 101 18.72 -0.33 4.81
C ASN A 101 17.34 0.05 4.27
N THR A 102 16.36 -0.83 4.46
CA THR A 102 14.99 -0.63 3.99
C THR A 102 14.07 -0.35 5.15
N LEU A 103 13.37 0.78 5.10
CA LEU A 103 12.30 1.10 6.03
C LEU A 103 10.97 0.64 5.40
N GLU A 104 10.26 -0.24 6.11
CA GLU A 104 8.94 -0.74 5.71
C GLU A 104 7.88 -0.16 6.61
N VAL A 105 6.81 0.35 6.04
CA VAL A 105 5.69 0.93 6.78
C VAL A 105 4.39 0.31 6.30
N THR A 106 3.63 -0.24 7.23
CA THR A 106 2.30 -0.81 6.96
C THR A 106 1.24 0.20 7.38
N VAL A 107 0.31 0.46 6.48
CA VAL A 107 -0.74 1.49 6.67
C VAL A 107 -2.11 0.85 6.52
N ASP A 108 -2.99 1.14 7.49
CA ASP A 108 -4.42 0.83 7.39
C ASP A 108 -5.15 2.04 6.81
N PHE A 109 -5.85 1.81 5.71
CA PHE A 109 -6.69 2.83 5.07
C PHE A 109 -8.16 2.47 5.23
N VAL A 110 -8.97 3.47 5.50
CA VAL A 110 -10.42 3.39 5.38
C VAL A 110 -10.84 4.45 4.38
N SER A 111 -11.46 4.03 3.30
CA SER A 111 -11.88 4.94 2.23
C SER A 111 -13.33 4.73 1.85
N GLU A 112 -13.87 5.64 1.08
CA GLU A 112 -15.19 5.54 0.50
C GLU A 112 -15.10 5.66 -1.01
N ILE A 113 -15.73 4.72 -1.71
CA ILE A 113 -15.77 4.66 -3.15
C ILE A 113 -17.19 4.31 -3.61
N ILE A 114 -17.48 4.65 -4.86
CA ILE A 114 -18.61 4.07 -5.60
C ILE A 114 -17.99 3.23 -6.70
N SER A 115 -18.31 1.94 -6.76
CA SER A 115 -17.74 1.07 -7.78
C SER A 115 -18.71 0.01 -8.23
N CYS A 116 -18.59 -0.37 -9.50
CA CYS A 116 -19.28 -1.52 -10.06
C CYS A 116 -18.46 -2.14 -11.18
N LEU A 117 -18.70 -3.43 -11.40
CA LEU A 117 -18.17 -4.16 -12.54
C LEU A 117 -19.33 -4.47 -13.48
N LYS A 118 -19.15 -4.13 -14.74
CA LYS A 118 -20.15 -4.36 -15.80
C LYS A 118 -19.57 -5.29 -16.86
N ASP A 119 -20.44 -6.05 -17.53
CA ASP A 119 -20.05 -6.78 -18.72
C ASP A 119 -20.04 -5.85 -19.96
N LYS A 120 -19.67 -6.40 -21.12
CA LYS A 120 -19.62 -5.67 -22.39
C LYS A 120 -20.98 -5.11 -22.84
N ASN A 121 -22.08 -5.64 -22.27
CA ASN A 121 -23.45 -5.16 -22.54
C ASN A 121 -23.94 -4.16 -21.48
N HIS A 122 -23.03 -3.67 -20.63
CA HIS A 122 -23.30 -2.73 -19.54
C HIS A 122 -24.18 -3.30 -18.42
N LYS A 123 -24.33 -4.63 -18.36
CA LYS A 123 -25.00 -5.30 -17.25
C LYS A 123 -24.09 -5.33 -16.03
N ILE A 124 -24.65 -4.96 -14.89
CA ILE A 124 -23.92 -4.97 -13.61
C ILE A 124 -23.67 -6.40 -13.17
N LEU A 125 -22.39 -6.78 -13.05
CA LEU A 125 -21.96 -8.08 -12.55
C LEU A 125 -21.72 -8.06 -11.04
N SER A 126 -21.22 -6.96 -10.51
CA SER A 126 -20.99 -6.77 -9.09
C SER A 126 -20.92 -5.30 -8.74
N GLY A 127 -21.09 -4.98 -7.46
CA GLY A 127 -21.09 -3.62 -6.96
C GLY A 127 -22.42 -2.91 -7.20
N ASP A 128 -22.47 -1.63 -6.82
CA ASP A 128 -23.66 -0.80 -6.96
C ASP A 128 -23.24 0.62 -7.34
N PRO A 129 -23.57 1.08 -8.58
CA PRO A 129 -23.18 2.42 -9.04
C PRO A 129 -23.91 3.57 -8.32
N GLU A 130 -24.90 3.24 -7.49
CA GLU A 130 -25.73 4.24 -6.79
C GLU A 130 -25.36 4.36 -5.30
N LYS A 131 -24.45 3.51 -4.80
CA LYS A 131 -24.14 3.46 -3.37
C LYS A 131 -22.67 3.67 -3.07
N VAL A 132 -22.41 4.51 -2.06
CA VAL A 132 -21.07 4.66 -1.48
C VAL A 132 -20.75 3.42 -0.66
N LYS A 133 -19.58 2.87 -0.92
CA LYS A 133 -19.06 1.69 -0.23
C LYS A 133 -17.83 2.08 0.59
N LYS A 134 -17.79 1.60 1.82
CA LYS A 134 -16.62 1.74 2.69
C LYS A 134 -15.65 0.60 2.40
N VAL A 135 -14.36 0.94 2.19
CA VAL A 135 -13.30 -0.02 1.86
C VAL A 135 -12.21 0.05 2.91
N PHE A 136 -11.78 -1.13 3.35
CA PHE A 136 -10.70 -1.31 4.33
C PHE A 136 -9.53 -1.99 3.62
N ASP A 137 -8.40 -1.29 3.56
CA ASP A 137 -7.18 -1.80 2.92
C ASP A 137 -5.99 -1.67 3.87
N THR A 138 -5.14 -2.68 3.86
CA THR A 138 -3.85 -2.64 4.55
C THR A 138 -2.75 -2.80 3.53
N TRP A 139 -1.93 -1.76 3.37
CA TRP A 139 -0.86 -1.72 2.37
C TRP A 139 0.49 -1.52 3.03
N LYS A 140 1.52 -2.09 2.42
CA LYS A 140 2.89 -1.95 2.87
C LYS A 140 3.72 -1.19 1.85
N PHE A 141 4.43 -0.19 2.33
CA PHE A 141 5.35 0.63 1.54
C PHE A 141 6.77 0.40 2.01
N SER A 142 7.73 0.60 1.12
CA SER A 142 9.15 0.54 1.48
C SER A 142 9.94 1.69 0.88
N LYS A 143 11.04 2.02 1.57
CA LYS A 143 11.99 3.03 1.13
C LYS A 143 13.40 2.60 1.51
N ASP A 144 14.35 2.74 0.59
CA ASP A 144 15.76 2.59 0.92
C ASP A 144 16.23 3.88 1.60
N VAL A 145 16.62 3.78 2.87
CA VAL A 145 17.04 4.93 3.68
C VAL A 145 18.32 5.58 3.19
N ARG A 146 19.10 4.87 2.35
CA ARG A 146 20.32 5.39 1.73
C ARG A 146 20.03 6.16 0.45
N SER A 147 18.86 5.97 -0.13
CA SER A 147 18.49 6.59 -1.39
C SER A 147 18.20 8.08 -1.20
N LYS A 148 18.66 8.90 -2.12
CA LYS A 148 18.33 10.32 -2.19
C LYS A 148 16.93 10.55 -2.77
N ASN A 149 16.37 9.51 -3.40
CA ASN A 149 15.01 9.57 -3.93
C ASN A 149 14.01 9.49 -2.75
N PRO A 150 13.18 10.50 -2.55
CA PRO A 150 12.20 10.51 -1.45
C PRO A 150 11.00 9.59 -1.71
N ALA A 151 10.92 8.96 -2.87
CA ALA A 151 9.77 8.15 -3.25
C ALA A 151 9.72 6.84 -2.47
N TRP A 152 8.51 6.46 -2.08
CA TRP A 152 8.19 5.18 -1.47
C TRP A 152 7.64 4.23 -2.53
N LEU A 153 7.95 2.94 -2.40
CA LEU A 153 7.40 1.89 -3.25
C LEU A 153 6.28 1.15 -2.50
N LEU A 154 5.18 0.93 -3.18
CA LEU A 154 4.14 0.01 -2.71
C LEU A 154 4.61 -1.42 -2.97
N ILE A 155 4.79 -2.20 -1.90
CA ILE A 155 5.38 -3.55 -1.99
C ILE A 155 4.40 -4.66 -1.65
N ASN A 156 3.27 -4.35 -1.03
CA ASN A 156 2.26 -5.36 -0.72
C ASN A 156 0.90 -4.71 -0.49
N THR A 157 -0.14 -5.28 -1.10
CA THR A 157 -1.54 -4.87 -0.94
C THR A 157 -2.41 -6.00 -0.40
N GLN A 158 -1.84 -7.16 -0.14
CA GLN A 158 -2.55 -8.37 0.29
C GLN A 158 -2.04 -8.84 1.66
N ILE A 159 -2.31 -8.04 2.66
CA ILE A 159 -1.85 -8.30 4.04
C ILE A 159 -3.00 -8.82 4.89
#